data_a7da673bdacbc95c67198822ef7e95db
#
_entry.id   a7da673bdacbc95c67198822ef7e95db
#
_cell.length_a   1.000
_cell.length_b   1.000
_cell.length_c   1.000
_cell.angle_alpha   90.00
_cell.angle_beta   90.00
_cell.angle_gamma   90.00
#
_symmetry.space_group_name_H-M   'P 1'
#
loop_
_entity.id
_entity.type
_entity.pdbx_description
1 polymer ?
#
loop_
_entity_poly.entity_id
_entity_poly.type
_entity_poly.pdbx_seq_one_letter_code
_entity_poly.pdbx_strand_id
1 'polypeptide(L)' 'MTKKYRVTYTLHTQLGKHTRTETLNYFEALLQVLRNLDNHCEVENINIAVIE' A
#
# COMPACT_ATOMS: atom_id res chain seq x y z
N MET A 1 14.88 3.16 16.95
CA MET A 1 13.68 3.88 16.50
C MET A 1 13.06 3.19 15.31
N THR A 2 11.78 2.96 15.36
CA THR A 2 11.06 2.36 14.25
C THR A 2 10.38 3.46 13.45
N LYS A 3 10.62 3.45 12.14
CA LYS A 3 9.92 4.35 11.25
C LYS A 3 8.61 3.70 10.80
N LYS A 4 7.61 4.51 10.62
CA LYS A 4 6.34 4.07 10.09
C LYS A 4 6.17 4.57 8.66
N TYR A 5 5.55 3.76 7.84
CA TYR A 5 5.30 4.09 6.44
C TYR A 5 3.81 4.10 6.20
N ARG A 6 3.32 5.17 5.62
CA ARG A 6 1.93 5.26 5.20
C ARG A 6 1.87 4.99 3.70
N VAL A 7 1.11 3.99 3.34
CA VAL A 7 0.91 3.62 1.94
C VAL A 7 -0.51 3.93 1.55
N THR A 8 -0.68 4.75 0.53
CA THR A 8 -1.98 5.04 -0.04
C THR A 8 -1.98 4.54 -1.47
N TYR A 9 -3.00 3.80 -1.85
CA TYR A 9 -3.09 3.21 -3.18
C TYR A 9 -4.53 3.08 -3.61
N THR A 10 -4.73 2.97 -4.92
CA THR A 10 -6.04 2.76 -5.50
C THR A 10 -6.12 1.37 -6.10
N LEU A 11 -7.12 0.61 -5.69
CA LEU A 11 -7.37 -0.74 -6.20
C LEU A 11 -8.45 -0.68 -7.27
N HIS A 12 -8.19 -1.34 -8.39
CA HIS A 12 -9.18 -1.54 -9.44
C HIS A 12 -9.76 -2.94 -9.31
N THR A 13 -11.03 -3.02 -8.99
CA THR A 13 -11.72 -4.30 -8.87
C THR A 13 -12.92 -4.31 -9.79
N GLN A 14 -13.60 -5.45 -9.88
CA GLN A 14 -14.82 -5.57 -10.65
C GLN A 14 -15.94 -4.66 -10.13
N LEU A 15 -15.85 -4.30 -8.85
CA LEU A 15 -16.83 -3.44 -8.20
C LEU A 15 -16.51 -1.95 -8.37
N GLY A 16 -15.34 -1.62 -8.92
CA GLY A 16 -14.93 -0.24 -9.13
C GLY A 16 -13.59 0.06 -8.49
N LYS A 17 -13.31 1.33 -8.34
CA LYS A 17 -12.06 1.81 -7.74
C LYS A 17 -12.24 2.05 -6.26
N HIS A 18 -11.27 1.60 -5.48
CA HIS A 18 -11.26 1.79 -4.03
C HIS A 18 -9.90 2.32 -3.59
N THR A 19 -9.91 3.39 -2.83
CA THR A 19 -8.67 3.95 -2.27
C THR A 19 -8.49 3.42 -0.85
N ARG A 20 -7.30 2.92 -0.56
CA ARG A 20 -6.98 2.40 0.76
C ARG A 20 -5.71 3.04 1.29
N THR A 21 -5.61 3.12 2.61
CA THR A 21 -4.44 3.60 3.29
C THR A 21 -4.04 2.60 4.36
N GLU A 22 -2.78 2.23 4.38
CA GLU A 22 -2.25 1.32 5.39
C GLU A 22 -1.01 1.91 6.02
N THR A 23 -0.83 1.66 7.31
CA THR A 23 0.34 2.10 8.05
C THR A 23 1.14 0.88 8.48
N LEU A 24 2.41 0.85 8.11
CA LEU A 24 3.29 -0.29 8.37
C LEU A 24 4.55 0.19 9.09
N ASN A 25 5.08 -0.66 9.96
CA ASN A 25 6.23 -0.30 10.79
C ASN A 25 7.58 -0.57 10.11
N TYR A 26 7.62 -1.48 9.16
CA TYR A 26 8.87 -1.90 8.53
C TYR A 26 8.76 -1.82 7.02
N PHE A 27 9.88 -1.43 6.40
CA PHE A 27 9.95 -1.34 4.96
C PHE A 27 9.72 -2.70 4.29
N GLU A 28 10.19 -3.76 4.91
CA GLU A 28 9.98 -5.11 4.37
C GLU A 28 8.50 -5.49 4.35
N ALA A 29 7.77 -5.15 5.41
CA ALA A 29 6.34 -5.41 5.46
C ALA A 29 5.62 -4.63 4.38
N LEU A 30 6.06 -3.41 4.13
CA LEU A 30 5.53 -2.57 3.07
C LEU A 30 5.71 -3.23 1.71
N LEU A 31 6.91 -3.69 1.42
CA LEU A 31 7.19 -4.36 0.15
C LEU A 31 6.35 -5.61 -0.03
N GLN A 32 6.14 -6.34 1.05
CA GLN A 32 5.34 -7.56 1.00
C GLN A 32 3.89 -7.26 0.69
N VAL A 33 3.34 -6.23 1.29
CA VAL A 33 1.96 -5.81 1.03
C VAL A 33 1.82 -5.37 -0.43
N LEU A 34 2.76 -4.57 -0.92
CA LEU A 34 2.71 -4.11 -2.30
C LEU A 34 2.78 -5.26 -3.30
N ARG A 35 3.61 -6.26 -3.01
CA ARG A 35 3.70 -7.45 -3.86
C ARG A 35 2.39 -8.21 -3.90
N ASN A 36 1.77 -8.40 -2.75
CA ASN A 36 0.51 -9.13 -2.69
C ASN A 36 -0.59 -8.41 -3.45
N LEU A 37 -0.65 -7.10 -3.34
CA LEU A 37 -1.62 -6.31 -4.06
C LEU A 37 -1.41 -6.38 -5.57
N ASP A 38 -0.15 -6.29 -6.00
CA ASP A 38 0.18 -6.34 -7.41
C ASP A 38 -0.18 -7.69 -8.02
N ASN A 39 -0.09 -8.76 -7.24
CA ASN A 39 -0.40 -10.11 -7.72
C ASN A 39 -1.90 -10.40 -7.79
N HIS A 40 -2.70 -9.72 -6.99
CA HIS A 40 -4.13 -10.03 -6.88
C HIS A 40 -5.05 -8.99 -7.50
N CYS A 41 -4.61 -7.76 -7.58
CA CYS A 41 -5.45 -6.65 -8.06
C CYS A 41 -4.63 -5.70 -8.88
N GLU A 42 -5.28 -4.97 -9.77
CA GLU A 42 -4.62 -3.84 -10.40
C GLU A 42 -4.52 -2.70 -9.39
N VAL A 43 -3.32 -2.23 -9.20
CA VAL A 43 -3.03 -1.16 -8.22
C VAL A 43 -2.43 0.01 -8.97
N GLU A 44 -2.93 1.20 -8.67
CA GLU A 44 -2.36 2.41 -9.25
C GLU A 44 -2.27 3.51 -8.20
N ASN A 45 -1.56 4.58 -8.54
CA ASN A 45 -1.41 5.75 -7.68
C ASN A 45 -0.85 5.39 -6.29
N ILE A 46 0.13 4.50 -6.29
CA ILE A 46 0.81 4.13 -5.04
C ILE A 46 1.61 5.31 -4.54
N ASN A 47 1.34 5.71 -3.32
CA ASN A 47 2.05 6.80 -2.67
C ASN A 47 2.55 6.32 -1.31
N ILE A 48 3.84 6.47 -1.08
CA ILE A 48 4.47 6.02 0.15
C ILE A 48 5.07 7.23 0.85
N ALA A 49 4.66 7.44 2.09
CA ALA A 49 5.18 8.53 2.90
C ALA A 49 5.78 7.96 4.19
N VAL A 50 6.90 8.53 4.60
CA VAL A 50 7.50 8.17 5.88
C VAL A 50 6.86 9.03 6.96
N ILE A 51 6.35 8.37 7.99
CA ILE A 51 5.81 9.07 9.16
C ILE A 51 6.54 8.56 10.39
N GLU A 52 6.89 9.46 11.26
CA GLU A 52 7.59 9.11 12.49
C GLU A 52 6.74 9.39 13.70
#